data_1c401796591bf25258f317910485622c
#
_entry.id   1c401796591bf25258f317910485622c
#
_cell.length_a   1.000
_cell.length_b   1.000
_cell.length_c   1.000
_cell.angle_alpha   90.00
_cell.angle_beta   90.00
_cell.angle_gamma   90.00
#
_symmetry.space_group_name_H-M   'P 1'
#
loop_
_entity.id
_entity.type
_entity.pdbx_description
1 polymer ?
#
loop_
_entity_poly.entity_id
_entity_poly.type
_entity_poly.pdbx_seq_one_letter_code
_entity_poly.pdbx_strand_id
1 'polypeptide(L)'
;MGRFFDVEDGGPLRLELRSVDGRDFTLLRQIGYDSDEHQESFTAPADLLTFETDLASVPSVFTWLVPRSGLFLPAAVLHDALTRPGEYIGPAIDRMEADRIFRSAMIGLGTGKVRAWLMWSAVTVTTLWLSPQVRKRLALVATIGIVTVLGIVATLDLFDVWNVLPWMDERSTPVELAGGALFAVVVPSVLSIAWGQAWRAGVIVGVALALLLHITAVLASLYVAYLALERVVSGPAVSRRARPD
;
A
#
# COMPACT_ATOMS: atom_id res chain seq x y z
N MET A 1 -11.77 -17.92 9.27
CA MET A 1 -11.66 -16.54 8.78
C MET A 1 -11.64 -15.64 10.01
N GLY A 2 -10.57 -14.90 10.21
CA GLY A 2 -10.39 -14.14 11.44
C GLY A 2 -11.54 -13.18 11.73
N ARG A 3 -11.76 -12.87 13.00
CA ARG A 3 -12.91 -12.07 13.46
C ARG A 3 -12.46 -10.91 14.33
N PHE A 4 -12.96 -9.72 14.05
CA PHE A 4 -12.84 -8.58 14.95
C PHE A 4 -13.94 -8.59 16.02
N PHE A 5 -13.59 -8.08 17.19
CA PHE A 5 -14.53 -7.89 18.30
C PHE A 5 -14.17 -6.66 19.13
N ASP A 6 -15.10 -6.16 19.90
CA ASP A 6 -14.88 -5.11 20.90
C ASP A 6 -14.28 -5.73 22.16
N VAL A 7 -13.16 -5.22 22.64
CA VAL A 7 -12.44 -5.79 23.78
C VAL A 7 -13.19 -5.55 25.12
N GLU A 8 -13.96 -4.45 25.22
CA GLU A 8 -14.64 -4.09 26.47
C GLU A 8 -15.83 -4.99 26.79
N ASP A 9 -16.61 -5.37 25.76
CA ASP A 9 -17.85 -6.13 25.93
C ASP A 9 -17.86 -7.49 25.22
N GLY A 10 -16.82 -7.82 24.45
CA GLY A 10 -16.72 -9.03 23.63
C GLY A 10 -17.71 -9.08 22.47
N GLY A 11 -18.43 -8.00 22.24
CA GLY A 11 -19.46 -7.87 21.22
C GLY A 11 -18.93 -7.57 19.81
N PRO A 12 -19.83 -7.20 18.90
CA PRO A 12 -19.43 -6.79 17.55
C PRO A 12 -18.47 -5.60 17.57
N LEU A 13 -17.51 -5.63 16.65
CA LEU A 13 -16.53 -4.56 16.51
C LEU A 13 -17.18 -3.17 16.46
N ARG A 14 -16.67 -2.26 17.28
CA ARG A 14 -16.91 -0.82 17.23
C ARG A 14 -15.57 -0.12 17.06
N LEU A 15 -15.42 0.64 15.98
CA LEU A 15 -14.25 1.47 15.75
C LEU A 15 -14.61 2.92 16.08
N GLU A 16 -14.19 3.41 17.23
CA GLU A 16 -14.41 4.77 17.69
C GLU A 16 -13.09 5.55 17.62
N LEU A 17 -13.10 6.65 16.86
CA LEU A 17 -11.92 7.44 16.57
C LEU A 17 -12.17 8.91 16.94
N ARG A 18 -11.12 9.54 17.49
CA ARG A 18 -11.05 10.99 17.68
C ARG A 18 -9.96 11.56 16.79
N SER A 19 -10.29 12.55 15.98
CA SER A 19 -9.28 13.30 15.23
C SER A 19 -8.48 14.20 16.16
N VAL A 20 -7.16 14.19 16.01
CA VAL A 20 -6.24 15.05 16.77
C VAL A 20 -6.02 16.36 16.02
N ASP A 21 -5.66 16.29 14.73
CA ASP A 21 -5.28 17.46 13.93
C ASP A 21 -5.88 17.42 12.49
N GLY A 22 -6.82 16.50 12.23
CA GLY A 22 -7.40 16.25 10.91
C GLY A 22 -6.57 15.30 10.04
N ARG A 23 -5.42 14.80 10.55
CA ARG A 23 -4.56 13.81 9.89
C ARG A 23 -4.42 12.57 10.75
N ASP A 24 -4.09 12.78 12.02
CA ASP A 24 -3.90 11.72 12.99
C ASP A 24 -5.16 11.52 13.83
N PHE A 25 -5.38 10.29 14.24
CA PHE A 25 -6.52 9.84 15.01
C PHE A 25 -6.07 9.02 16.21
N THR A 26 -6.73 9.20 17.35
CA THR A 26 -6.63 8.32 18.51
C THR A 26 -7.83 7.40 18.57
N LEU A 27 -7.64 6.18 19.05
CA LEU A 27 -8.75 5.27 19.35
C LEU A 27 -9.35 5.60 20.70
N LEU A 28 -10.66 5.50 20.79
CA LEU A 28 -11.40 5.63 22.05
C LEU A 28 -11.70 4.28 22.69
N ARG A 29 -11.52 3.17 21.94
CA ARG A 29 -11.75 1.78 22.36
C ARG A 29 -10.69 0.87 21.77
N GLN A 30 -10.32 -0.16 22.51
CA GLN A 30 -9.47 -1.22 21.99
C GLN A 30 -10.27 -2.15 21.08
N ILE A 31 -9.63 -2.59 20.00
CA ILE A 31 -10.18 -3.59 19.10
C ILE A 31 -9.45 -4.92 19.28
N GLY A 32 -10.20 -6.00 19.31
CA GLY A 32 -9.68 -7.36 19.33
C GLY A 32 -9.75 -8.02 17.96
N TYR A 33 -8.80 -8.89 17.67
CA TYR A 33 -8.79 -9.68 16.44
C TYR A 33 -8.37 -11.13 16.72
N ASP A 34 -9.27 -12.07 16.45
CA ASP A 34 -9.01 -13.51 16.44
C ASP A 34 -8.46 -13.89 15.07
N SER A 35 -7.24 -14.38 14.99
CA SER A 35 -6.64 -14.89 13.78
C SER A 35 -6.84 -16.39 13.67
N ASP A 36 -7.11 -16.89 12.46
CA ASP A 36 -7.17 -18.36 12.24
C ASP A 36 -5.81 -19.04 12.40
N GLU A 37 -4.72 -18.29 12.31
CA GLU A 37 -3.35 -18.82 12.34
C GLU A 37 -2.72 -18.78 13.74
N HIS A 38 -3.33 -18.06 14.69
CA HIS A 38 -2.81 -17.87 16.05
C HIS A 38 -3.86 -18.32 17.08
N GLN A 39 -3.39 -18.96 18.16
CA GLN A 39 -4.27 -19.41 19.26
C GLN A 39 -4.71 -18.26 20.16
N GLU A 40 -3.89 -17.22 20.26
CA GLU A 40 -4.16 -16.03 21.07
C GLU A 40 -4.64 -14.90 20.17
N SER A 41 -5.58 -14.13 20.72
CA SER A 41 -6.11 -12.94 20.04
C SER A 41 -5.11 -11.78 20.09
N PHE A 42 -5.17 -10.91 19.11
CA PHE A 42 -4.49 -9.62 19.11
C PHE A 42 -5.42 -8.56 19.68
N THR A 43 -4.91 -7.72 20.59
CA THR A 43 -5.60 -6.51 21.06
C THR A 43 -4.81 -5.28 20.66
N ALA A 44 -5.46 -4.32 20.03
CA ALA A 44 -4.85 -3.08 19.55
C ALA A 44 -5.73 -1.86 19.86
N PRO A 45 -5.12 -0.74 20.25
CA PRO A 45 -3.73 -0.62 20.69
C PRO A 45 -3.49 -1.22 22.08
N ALA A 46 -2.23 -1.38 22.48
CA ALA A 46 -1.90 -1.76 23.85
C ALA A 46 -2.27 -0.67 24.85
N ASP A 47 -2.07 0.60 24.47
CA ASP A 47 -2.42 1.77 25.28
C ASP A 47 -3.18 2.80 24.40
N LEU A 48 -4.39 3.13 24.83
CA LEU A 48 -5.27 4.11 24.17
C LEU A 48 -4.76 5.56 24.29
N LEU A 49 -3.91 5.85 25.29
CA LEU A 49 -3.46 7.21 25.57
C LEU A 49 -2.29 7.65 24.68
N THR A 50 -1.49 6.69 24.25
CA THR A 50 -0.25 6.97 23.50
C THR A 50 -0.35 6.62 22.02
N PHE A 51 -1.32 5.78 21.62
CA PHE A 51 -1.45 5.33 20.25
C PHE A 51 -2.12 6.35 19.35
N GLU A 52 -1.43 6.70 18.29
CA GLU A 52 -1.95 7.52 17.20
C GLU A 52 -1.80 6.78 15.86
N THR A 53 -2.76 6.93 14.98
CA THR A 53 -2.78 6.33 13.65
C THR A 53 -3.27 7.33 12.62
N ASP A 54 -2.70 7.31 11.42
CA ASP A 54 -3.20 8.02 10.24
C ASP A 54 -4.20 7.18 9.43
N LEU A 55 -4.61 6.03 9.98
CA LEU A 55 -5.57 5.04 9.45
C LEU A 55 -5.07 4.35 8.18
N ALA A 56 -4.72 5.10 7.17
CA ALA A 56 -4.21 4.56 5.92
C ALA A 56 -3.37 5.62 5.21
N SER A 57 -2.05 5.43 5.26
CA SER A 57 -1.04 6.26 4.57
C SER A 57 -1.11 6.07 3.05
N VAL A 58 -2.29 6.30 2.44
CA VAL A 58 -2.44 6.21 0.99
C VAL A 58 -1.95 7.51 0.35
N PRO A 59 -0.86 7.47 -0.46
CA PRO A 59 -0.43 8.65 -1.20
C PRO A 59 -1.58 9.21 -2.06
N SER A 60 -1.70 10.54 -2.12
CA SER A 60 -2.83 11.21 -2.77
C SER A 60 -3.03 10.78 -4.22
N VAL A 61 -1.96 10.44 -4.93
CA VAL A 61 -1.98 9.95 -6.31
C VAL A 61 -2.67 8.59 -6.47
N PHE A 62 -2.82 7.82 -5.39
CA PHE A 62 -3.46 6.49 -5.40
C PHE A 62 -4.84 6.47 -4.74
N THR A 63 -5.35 7.61 -4.23
CA THR A 63 -6.65 7.65 -3.55
C THR A 63 -7.85 7.31 -4.46
N TRP A 64 -7.69 7.43 -5.76
CA TRP A 64 -8.65 6.98 -6.76
C TRP A 64 -8.78 5.45 -6.82
N LEU A 65 -7.70 4.72 -6.50
CA LEU A 65 -7.66 3.25 -6.50
C LEU A 65 -7.99 2.68 -5.10
N VAL A 66 -7.41 3.29 -4.07
CA VAL A 66 -7.59 2.91 -2.67
C VAL A 66 -8.06 4.14 -1.90
N PRO A 67 -9.36 4.26 -1.56
CA PRO A 67 -9.85 5.37 -0.77
C PRO A 67 -9.24 5.33 0.64
N ARG A 68 -9.20 6.48 1.31
CA ARG A 68 -8.67 6.60 2.68
C ARG A 68 -9.61 6.04 3.76
N SER A 69 -10.84 5.70 3.42
CA SER A 69 -11.84 5.14 4.33
C SER A 69 -12.59 3.99 3.70
N GLY A 70 -13.11 3.08 4.53
CA GLY A 70 -13.85 1.91 4.07
C GLY A 70 -13.83 0.77 5.08
N LEU A 71 -14.34 -0.38 4.68
CA LEU A 71 -14.43 -1.59 5.53
C LEU A 71 -13.07 -2.07 6.06
N PHE A 72 -11.98 -1.68 5.44
CA PHE A 72 -10.62 -2.07 5.82
C PHE A 72 -10.05 -1.28 7.01
N LEU A 73 -10.70 -0.20 7.47
CA LEU A 73 -10.16 0.66 8.53
C LEU A 73 -9.76 -0.09 9.81
N PRO A 74 -10.56 -1.01 10.36
CA PRO A 74 -10.13 -1.78 11.54
C PRO A 74 -8.88 -2.60 11.28
N ALA A 75 -8.75 -3.16 10.07
CA ALA A 75 -7.55 -3.89 9.69
C ALA A 75 -6.33 -2.98 9.56
N ALA A 76 -6.51 -1.73 9.09
CA ALA A 76 -5.43 -0.74 9.00
C ALA A 76 -4.93 -0.33 10.39
N VAL A 77 -5.84 -0.04 11.31
CA VAL A 77 -5.50 0.24 12.73
C VAL A 77 -4.77 -0.93 13.37
N LEU A 78 -5.26 -2.15 13.18
CA LEU A 78 -4.59 -3.35 13.69
C LEU A 78 -3.17 -3.47 13.11
N HIS A 79 -3.01 -3.32 11.80
CA HIS A 79 -1.70 -3.39 11.13
C HIS A 79 -0.72 -2.34 11.65
N ASP A 80 -1.19 -1.10 11.85
CA ASP A 80 -0.38 -0.04 12.42
C ASP A 80 0.17 -0.41 13.81
N ALA A 81 -0.67 -0.96 14.67
CA ALA A 81 -0.26 -1.43 15.99
C ALA A 81 0.70 -2.62 15.89
N LEU A 82 0.39 -3.63 15.06
CA LEU A 82 1.21 -4.84 14.89
C LEU A 82 2.61 -4.55 14.32
N THR A 83 2.78 -3.46 13.59
CA THR A 83 4.08 -3.07 13.03
C THR A 83 4.95 -2.20 13.93
N ARG A 84 4.41 -1.78 15.10
CA ARG A 84 5.11 -0.95 16.08
C ARG A 84 5.34 -1.76 17.38
N PRO A 85 6.59 -1.92 17.85
CA PRO A 85 6.87 -2.65 19.07
C PRO A 85 6.15 -2.06 20.29
N GLY A 86 5.44 -2.89 21.04
CA GLY A 86 4.74 -2.48 22.27
C GLY A 86 3.36 -1.84 22.08
N GLU A 87 2.90 -1.67 20.83
CA GLU A 87 1.61 -1.03 20.54
C GLU A 87 0.44 -2.03 20.45
N TYR A 88 0.67 -3.30 20.70
CA TYR A 88 -0.37 -4.33 20.76
C TYR A 88 -0.11 -5.36 21.86
N ILE A 89 -1.16 -6.07 22.27
CA ILE A 89 -1.11 -7.21 23.17
C ILE A 89 -1.45 -8.45 22.36
N GLY A 90 -0.64 -9.50 22.48
CA GLY A 90 -0.81 -10.76 21.75
C GLY A 90 0.52 -11.44 21.44
N PRO A 91 0.51 -12.49 20.61
CA PRO A 91 1.72 -13.22 20.26
C PRO A 91 2.71 -12.34 19.49
N ALA A 92 4.00 -12.54 19.75
CA ALA A 92 5.06 -11.83 19.04
C ALA A 92 5.11 -12.26 17.55
N ILE A 93 5.04 -11.32 16.66
CA ILE A 93 5.06 -11.56 15.22
C ILE A 93 6.09 -10.66 14.53
N ASP A 94 6.54 -11.07 13.36
CA ASP A 94 7.37 -10.22 12.53
C ASP A 94 6.51 -9.33 11.61
N ARG A 95 7.14 -8.35 10.95
CA ARG A 95 6.45 -7.39 10.10
C ARG A 95 5.81 -8.03 8.86
N MET A 96 6.39 -9.10 8.33
CA MET A 96 5.81 -9.84 7.20
C MET A 96 4.54 -10.58 7.60
N GLU A 97 4.51 -11.07 8.85
CA GLU A 97 3.32 -11.67 9.45
C GLU A 97 2.22 -10.63 9.68
N ALA A 98 2.56 -9.46 10.22
CA ALA A 98 1.63 -8.34 10.35
C ALA A 98 0.99 -7.97 9.01
N ASP A 99 1.78 -7.94 7.92
CA ASP A 99 1.27 -7.71 6.56
C ASP A 99 0.28 -8.81 6.12
N ARG A 100 0.55 -10.09 6.45
CA ARG A 100 -0.36 -11.21 6.13
C ARG A 100 -1.67 -11.12 6.89
N ILE A 101 -1.58 -10.83 8.19
CA ILE A 101 -2.75 -10.61 9.06
C ILE A 101 -3.59 -9.45 8.49
N PHE A 102 -2.98 -8.34 8.11
CA PHE A 102 -3.66 -7.21 7.49
C PHE A 102 -4.51 -7.63 6.29
N ARG A 103 -3.93 -8.39 5.35
CA ARG A 103 -4.68 -8.88 4.19
C ARG A 103 -5.84 -9.79 4.59
N SER A 104 -5.60 -10.75 5.49
CA SER A 104 -6.63 -11.69 5.94
C SER A 104 -7.77 -10.97 6.67
N ALA A 105 -7.43 -10.00 7.52
CA ALA A 105 -8.36 -9.14 8.24
C ALA A 105 -9.22 -8.31 7.28
N MET A 106 -8.63 -7.68 6.27
CA MET A 106 -9.36 -6.94 5.24
C MET A 106 -10.39 -7.81 4.50
N ILE A 107 -9.98 -9.03 4.12
CA ILE A 107 -10.89 -9.98 3.44
C ILE A 107 -12.01 -10.39 4.38
N GLY A 108 -11.71 -10.63 5.67
CA GLY A 108 -12.70 -10.96 6.70
C GLY A 108 -13.73 -9.85 6.92
N LEU A 109 -13.34 -8.60 6.79
CA LEU A 109 -14.22 -7.43 6.85
C LEU A 109 -15.05 -7.21 5.56
N GLY A 110 -14.89 -8.03 4.54
CA GLY A 110 -15.60 -7.89 3.26
C GLY A 110 -14.96 -6.92 2.28
N THR A 111 -13.71 -6.51 2.50
CA THR A 111 -12.94 -5.78 1.49
C THR A 111 -12.74 -6.67 0.26
N GLY A 112 -13.01 -6.14 -0.94
CA GLY A 112 -12.85 -6.89 -2.18
C GLY A 112 -11.43 -7.46 -2.32
N LYS A 113 -11.32 -8.73 -2.74
CA LYS A 113 -10.04 -9.47 -2.80
C LYS A 113 -8.95 -8.71 -3.56
N VAL A 114 -9.26 -8.15 -4.73
CA VAL A 114 -8.26 -7.41 -5.54
C VAL A 114 -7.70 -6.22 -4.73
N ARG A 115 -8.57 -5.44 -4.09
CA ARG A 115 -8.16 -4.31 -3.25
C ARG A 115 -7.32 -4.77 -2.07
N ALA A 116 -7.72 -5.82 -1.36
CA ALA A 116 -6.96 -6.36 -0.24
C ALA A 116 -5.55 -6.82 -0.66
N TRP A 117 -5.41 -7.45 -1.83
CA TRP A 117 -4.11 -7.85 -2.36
C TRP A 117 -3.25 -6.66 -2.80
N LEU A 118 -3.83 -5.62 -3.40
CA LEU A 118 -3.12 -4.38 -3.75
C LEU A 118 -2.62 -3.65 -2.50
N MET A 119 -3.48 -3.49 -1.48
CA MET A 119 -3.10 -2.84 -0.23
C MET A 119 -2.02 -3.63 0.51
N TRP A 120 -2.17 -4.97 0.57
CA TRP A 120 -1.15 -5.84 1.14
C TRP A 120 0.19 -5.71 0.41
N SER A 121 0.19 -5.68 -0.91
CA SER A 121 1.43 -5.54 -1.67
C SER A 121 2.11 -4.18 -1.42
N ALA A 122 1.34 -3.11 -1.23
CA ALA A 122 1.86 -1.79 -0.90
C ALA A 122 2.54 -1.75 0.49
N VAL A 123 1.93 -2.33 1.54
CA VAL A 123 2.56 -2.40 2.86
C VAL A 123 3.78 -3.33 2.85
N THR A 124 3.74 -4.41 2.08
CA THR A 124 4.89 -5.31 1.89
C THR A 124 6.09 -4.61 1.23
N VAL A 125 5.87 -3.69 0.30
CA VAL A 125 6.94 -2.82 -0.25
C VAL A 125 7.62 -2.04 0.88
N THR A 126 6.85 -1.44 1.78
CA THR A 126 7.38 -0.72 2.94
C THR A 126 8.17 -1.66 3.86
N THR A 127 7.66 -2.86 4.12
CA THR A 127 8.34 -3.89 4.92
C THR A 127 9.67 -4.30 4.31
N LEU A 128 9.74 -4.48 2.99
CA LEU A 128 11.00 -4.78 2.30
C LEU A 128 11.97 -3.60 2.31
N TRP A 129 11.47 -2.39 2.16
CA TRP A 129 12.27 -1.16 2.22
C TRP A 129 12.91 -0.96 3.59
N LEU A 130 12.15 -1.20 4.66
CA LEU A 130 12.62 -1.09 6.04
C LEU A 130 13.44 -2.32 6.50
N SER A 131 13.51 -3.37 5.70
CA SER A 131 14.29 -4.57 6.05
C SER A 131 15.77 -4.24 6.26
N PRO A 132 16.42 -4.82 7.28
CA PRO A 132 17.87 -4.69 7.46
C PRO A 132 18.68 -5.37 6.35
N GLN A 133 18.07 -6.24 5.57
CA GLN A 133 18.72 -7.00 4.50
C GLN A 133 18.84 -6.16 3.22
N VAL A 134 20.04 -5.66 2.93
CA VAL A 134 20.33 -4.84 1.73
C VAL A 134 19.87 -5.55 0.44
N ARG A 135 20.01 -6.87 0.36
CA ARG A 135 19.56 -7.66 -0.81
C ARG A 135 18.08 -7.47 -1.12
N LYS A 136 17.22 -7.41 -0.10
CA LYS A 136 15.77 -7.20 -0.30
C LYS A 136 15.48 -5.81 -0.84
N ARG A 137 16.17 -4.78 -0.34
CA ARG A 137 16.06 -3.40 -0.85
C ARG A 137 16.55 -3.30 -2.29
N LEU A 138 17.67 -3.92 -2.61
CA LEU A 138 18.21 -3.95 -3.98
C LEU A 138 17.24 -4.66 -4.93
N ALA A 139 16.70 -5.81 -4.55
CA ALA A 139 15.70 -6.52 -5.35
C ALA A 139 14.44 -5.66 -5.59
N LEU A 140 13.95 -4.95 -4.55
CA LEU A 140 12.84 -4.01 -4.66
C LEU A 140 13.16 -2.88 -5.65
N VAL A 141 14.27 -2.17 -5.45
CA VAL A 141 14.68 -1.03 -6.29
C VAL A 141 14.93 -1.48 -7.72
N ALA A 142 15.61 -2.62 -7.92
CA ALA A 142 15.85 -3.17 -9.24
C ALA A 142 14.53 -3.52 -9.96
N THR A 143 13.59 -4.16 -9.28
CA THR A 143 12.29 -4.49 -9.87
C THR A 143 11.54 -3.23 -10.30
N ILE A 144 11.39 -2.25 -9.40
CA ILE A 144 10.69 -0.99 -9.71
C ILE A 144 11.42 -0.24 -10.83
N GLY A 145 12.75 -0.11 -10.76
CA GLY A 145 13.55 0.61 -11.75
C GLY A 145 13.48 -0.04 -13.13
N ILE A 146 13.67 -1.36 -13.22
CA ILE A 146 13.62 -2.08 -14.51
C ILE A 146 12.22 -1.98 -15.12
N VAL A 147 11.16 -2.24 -14.33
CA VAL A 147 9.78 -2.16 -14.84
C VAL A 147 9.44 -0.75 -15.30
N THR A 148 9.88 0.28 -14.58
CA THR A 148 9.66 1.69 -14.98
C THR A 148 10.39 2.02 -16.28
N VAL A 149 11.67 1.66 -16.40
CA VAL A 149 12.46 1.91 -17.61
C VAL A 149 11.86 1.17 -18.81
N LEU A 150 11.54 -0.12 -18.64
CA LEU A 150 10.92 -0.89 -19.73
C LEU A 150 9.54 -0.35 -20.10
N GLY A 151 8.75 0.14 -19.15
CA GLY A 151 7.47 0.78 -19.44
C GLY A 151 7.62 2.07 -20.26
N ILE A 152 8.62 2.89 -19.96
CA ILE A 152 8.95 4.09 -20.75
C ILE A 152 9.42 3.69 -22.16
N VAL A 153 10.35 2.74 -22.26
CA VAL A 153 10.87 2.27 -23.55
C VAL A 153 9.75 1.67 -24.39
N ALA A 154 8.87 0.83 -23.79
CA ALA A 154 7.72 0.26 -24.49
C ALA A 154 6.74 1.34 -25.00
N THR A 155 6.64 2.47 -24.30
CA THR A 155 5.81 3.60 -24.77
C THR A 155 6.45 4.28 -25.98
N LEU A 156 7.76 4.51 -25.93
CA LEU A 156 8.49 5.11 -27.05
C LEU A 156 8.48 4.20 -28.30
N ASP A 157 8.54 2.90 -28.09
CA ASP A 157 8.44 1.87 -29.14
C ASP A 157 7.03 1.88 -29.77
N LEU A 158 5.97 1.90 -28.97
CA LEU A 158 4.58 1.93 -29.43
C LEU A 158 4.24 3.19 -30.28
N PHE A 159 4.94 4.30 -30.05
CA PHE A 159 4.80 5.54 -30.82
C PHE A 159 5.84 5.70 -31.94
N ASP A 160 6.56 4.64 -32.30
CA ASP A 160 7.61 4.63 -33.32
C ASP A 160 8.71 5.69 -33.13
N VAL A 161 8.93 6.10 -31.86
CA VAL A 161 10.00 7.06 -31.52
C VAL A 161 11.34 6.33 -31.36
N TRP A 162 11.28 5.12 -30.80
CA TRP A 162 12.48 4.34 -30.51
C TRP A 162 12.18 2.83 -30.48
N ASN A 163 12.30 2.17 -31.63
CA ASN A 163 11.97 0.76 -31.84
C ASN A 163 13.15 -0.11 -31.43
N VAL A 164 13.18 -0.62 -30.19
CA VAL A 164 14.26 -1.41 -29.63
C VAL A 164 13.80 -2.68 -28.90
N LEU A 165 12.50 -2.83 -28.67
CA LEU A 165 11.98 -3.98 -27.93
C LEU A 165 11.66 -5.13 -28.90
N PRO A 166 12.36 -6.28 -28.80
CA PRO A 166 12.20 -7.38 -29.76
C PRO A 166 10.82 -8.03 -29.76
N TRP A 167 9.99 -7.75 -28.76
CA TRP A 167 8.62 -8.24 -28.68
C TRP A 167 7.57 -7.24 -29.16
N MET A 168 7.97 -6.01 -29.48
CA MET A 168 7.16 -4.99 -30.13
C MET A 168 7.61 -4.81 -31.57
N ASP A 169 8.75 -4.18 -31.82
CA ASP A 169 9.36 -4.02 -33.12
C ASP A 169 8.37 -3.53 -34.22
N GLU A 170 8.79 -3.28 -35.45
CA GLU A 170 7.92 -2.82 -36.56
C GLU A 170 6.83 -3.84 -36.93
N ARG A 171 5.81 -3.99 -36.07
CA ARG A 171 4.67 -4.90 -36.26
C ARG A 171 3.36 -4.10 -36.33
N SER A 172 2.25 -4.80 -36.54
CA SER A 172 0.95 -4.14 -36.47
C SER A 172 0.65 -3.78 -34.99
N THR A 173 0.10 -2.60 -34.75
CA THR A 173 -0.25 -2.05 -33.42
C THR A 173 -0.93 -3.08 -32.48
N PRO A 174 -1.89 -3.93 -32.91
CA PRO A 174 -2.46 -4.95 -32.04
C PRO A 174 -1.45 -5.98 -31.54
N VAL A 175 -0.46 -6.34 -32.36
CA VAL A 175 0.59 -7.31 -32.00
C VAL A 175 1.58 -6.68 -31.02
N GLU A 176 1.95 -5.42 -31.22
CA GLU A 176 2.80 -4.65 -30.30
C GLU A 176 2.13 -4.50 -28.93
N LEU A 177 0.85 -4.11 -28.91
CA LEU A 177 0.08 -4.04 -27.66
C LEU A 177 0.00 -5.39 -26.93
N ALA A 178 -0.22 -6.48 -27.67
CA ALA A 178 -0.24 -7.83 -27.09
C ALA A 178 1.13 -8.24 -26.55
N GLY A 179 2.21 -7.92 -27.25
CA GLY A 179 3.59 -8.12 -26.82
C GLY A 179 3.89 -7.32 -25.57
N GLY A 180 3.61 -6.02 -25.58
CA GLY A 180 3.76 -5.11 -24.43
C GLY A 180 3.00 -5.60 -23.20
N ALA A 181 1.71 -5.98 -23.36
CA ALA A 181 0.88 -6.51 -22.28
C ALA A 181 1.42 -7.84 -21.72
N LEU A 182 1.90 -8.75 -22.58
CA LEU A 182 2.50 -10.00 -22.16
C LEU A 182 3.76 -9.73 -21.30
N PHE A 183 4.66 -8.89 -21.78
CA PHE A 183 5.91 -8.59 -21.06
C PHE A 183 5.69 -7.72 -19.83
N ALA A 184 4.63 -6.91 -19.78
CA ALA A 184 4.18 -6.21 -18.58
C ALA A 184 3.79 -7.18 -17.44
N VAL A 185 3.50 -8.44 -17.73
CA VAL A 185 3.26 -9.51 -16.75
C VAL A 185 4.50 -10.37 -16.53
N VAL A 186 5.16 -10.81 -17.60
CA VAL A 186 6.27 -11.75 -17.54
C VAL A 186 7.47 -11.14 -16.82
N VAL A 187 7.89 -9.94 -17.19
CA VAL A 187 9.11 -9.32 -16.61
C VAL A 187 8.96 -9.10 -15.11
N PRO A 188 7.90 -8.44 -14.59
CA PRO A 188 7.71 -8.30 -13.16
C PRO A 188 7.63 -9.65 -12.44
N SER A 189 7.01 -10.66 -13.04
CA SER A 189 6.89 -11.99 -12.43
C SER A 189 8.25 -12.63 -12.22
N VAL A 190 9.14 -12.56 -13.21
CA VAL A 190 10.50 -13.10 -13.11
C VAL A 190 11.33 -12.32 -12.09
N LEU A 191 11.29 -10.98 -12.13
CA LEU A 191 12.05 -10.15 -11.19
C LEU A 191 11.59 -10.35 -9.74
N SER A 192 10.30 -10.61 -9.54
CA SER A 192 9.72 -10.82 -8.21
C SER A 192 10.22 -12.07 -7.50
N ILE A 193 10.82 -13.03 -8.21
CA ILE A 193 11.44 -14.21 -7.59
C ILE A 193 12.53 -13.77 -6.58
N ALA A 194 13.24 -12.68 -6.86
CA ALA A 194 14.25 -12.13 -5.97
C ALA A 194 13.69 -11.56 -4.65
N TRP A 195 12.36 -11.38 -4.52
CA TRP A 195 11.70 -10.92 -3.29
C TRP A 195 11.49 -12.05 -2.27
N GLY A 196 11.80 -13.30 -2.62
CA GLY A 196 11.67 -14.46 -1.74
C GLY A 196 10.21 -14.68 -1.31
N GLN A 197 9.93 -14.72 -0.01
CA GLN A 197 8.57 -14.95 0.49
C GLN A 197 7.54 -13.89 0.04
N ALA A 198 8.02 -12.69 -0.30
CA ALA A 198 7.18 -11.59 -0.78
C ALA A 198 6.96 -11.60 -2.31
N TRP A 199 7.35 -12.66 -3.04
CA TRP A 199 7.30 -12.69 -4.51
C TRP A 199 5.93 -12.33 -5.10
N ARG A 200 4.84 -12.75 -4.44
CA ARG A 200 3.47 -12.41 -4.87
C ARG A 200 3.21 -10.89 -4.81
N ALA A 201 3.72 -10.22 -3.77
CA ALA A 201 3.61 -8.76 -3.68
C ALA A 201 4.41 -8.10 -4.81
N GLY A 202 5.60 -8.62 -5.11
CA GLY A 202 6.43 -8.14 -6.22
C GLY A 202 5.74 -8.25 -7.58
N VAL A 203 5.09 -9.39 -7.86
CA VAL A 203 4.30 -9.58 -9.09
C VAL A 203 3.19 -8.52 -9.16
N ILE A 204 2.40 -8.36 -8.10
CA ILE A 204 1.28 -7.42 -8.07
C ILE A 204 1.77 -5.98 -8.27
N VAL A 205 2.80 -5.58 -7.53
CA VAL A 205 3.38 -4.23 -7.65
C VAL A 205 3.95 -4.00 -9.04
N GLY A 206 4.72 -4.95 -9.56
CA GLY A 206 5.37 -4.79 -10.86
C GLY A 206 4.38 -4.76 -12.01
N VAL A 207 3.38 -5.64 -12.01
CA VAL A 207 2.31 -5.63 -13.03
C VAL A 207 1.45 -4.37 -12.92
N ALA A 208 1.06 -3.98 -11.69
CA ALA A 208 0.32 -2.74 -11.49
C ALA A 208 1.13 -1.52 -11.95
N LEU A 209 2.43 -1.46 -11.64
CA LEU A 209 3.31 -0.40 -12.10
C LEU A 209 3.39 -0.36 -13.63
N ALA A 210 3.63 -1.50 -14.28
CA ALA A 210 3.74 -1.58 -15.73
C ALA A 210 2.46 -1.08 -16.44
N LEU A 211 1.28 -1.47 -15.93
CA LEU A 211 -0.01 -1.10 -16.54
C LEU A 211 -0.47 0.31 -16.16
N LEU A 212 -0.18 0.77 -14.94
CA LEU A 212 -0.68 2.03 -14.40
C LEU A 212 0.34 3.16 -14.43
N LEU A 213 1.57 2.92 -14.91
CA LEU A 213 2.66 3.90 -14.91
C LEU A 213 2.22 5.23 -15.55
N HIS A 214 1.64 5.17 -16.74
CA HIS A 214 1.23 6.35 -17.51
C HIS A 214 0.09 7.11 -16.83
N ILE A 215 -0.94 6.38 -16.35
CA ILE A 215 -2.05 6.96 -15.61
C ILE A 215 -1.53 7.65 -14.35
N THR A 216 -0.64 6.98 -13.63
CA THR A 216 -0.04 7.50 -12.40
C THR A 216 0.81 8.74 -12.69
N ALA A 217 1.60 8.74 -13.76
CA ALA A 217 2.42 9.88 -14.16
C ALA A 217 1.57 11.11 -14.53
N VAL A 218 0.49 10.90 -15.30
CA VAL A 218 -0.45 11.97 -15.67
C VAL A 218 -1.12 12.54 -14.41
N LEU A 219 -1.66 11.68 -13.54
CA LEU A 219 -2.31 12.12 -12.29
C LEU A 219 -1.33 12.85 -11.36
N ALA A 220 -0.10 12.35 -11.24
CA ALA A 220 0.94 13.02 -10.45
C ALA A 220 1.28 14.40 -11.01
N SER A 221 1.40 14.53 -12.33
CA SER A 221 1.67 15.81 -13.00
C SER A 221 0.54 16.81 -12.78
N LEU A 222 -0.72 16.37 -12.92
CA LEU A 222 -1.89 17.20 -12.63
C LEU A 222 -1.95 17.62 -11.17
N TYR A 223 -1.61 16.72 -10.25
CA TYR A 223 -1.56 17.02 -8.82
C TYR A 223 -0.47 18.05 -8.48
N VAL A 224 0.72 17.92 -9.07
CA VAL A 224 1.81 18.91 -8.91
C VAL A 224 1.41 20.26 -9.47
N ALA A 225 0.77 20.29 -10.65
CA ALA A 225 0.26 21.52 -11.25
C ALA A 225 -0.81 22.19 -10.37
N TYR A 226 -1.72 21.39 -9.78
CA TYR A 226 -2.69 21.88 -8.80
C TYR A 226 -2.01 22.50 -7.58
N LEU A 227 -1.02 21.80 -6.99
CA LEU A 227 -0.29 22.34 -5.83
C LEU A 227 0.48 23.63 -6.15
N ALA A 228 1.04 23.73 -7.35
CA ALA A 228 1.71 24.93 -7.81
C ALA A 228 0.71 26.10 -7.94
N LEU A 229 -0.44 25.85 -8.56
CA LEU A 229 -1.52 26.84 -8.69
C LEU A 229 -2.04 27.28 -7.31
N GLU A 230 -2.29 26.33 -6.41
CA GLU A 230 -2.75 26.60 -5.05
C GLU A 230 -1.75 27.51 -4.30
N ARG A 231 -0.45 27.25 -4.44
CA ARG A 231 0.60 28.10 -3.83
C ARG A 231 0.61 29.51 -4.41
N VAL A 232 0.36 29.66 -5.70
CA VAL A 232 0.31 30.98 -6.36
C VAL A 232 -0.92 31.77 -5.93
N VAL A 233 -2.08 31.10 -5.84
CA VAL A 233 -3.37 31.75 -5.52
C VAL A 233 -3.51 32.03 -4.01
N SER A 234 -3.16 31.06 -3.18
CA SER A 234 -3.39 31.13 -1.73
C SER A 234 -2.20 31.74 -0.95
N GLY A 235 -1.07 31.98 -1.63
CA GLY A 235 0.16 32.45 -0.98
C GLY A 235 0.81 31.37 -0.11
N PRO A 236 1.94 31.67 0.54
CA PRO A 236 2.59 30.71 1.43
C PRO A 236 1.65 30.39 2.59
N ALA A 237 1.32 29.10 2.74
CA ALA A 237 0.49 28.60 3.83
C ALA A 237 1.08 29.07 5.16
N VAL A 238 0.38 29.97 5.84
CA VAL A 238 0.70 30.35 7.21
C VAL A 238 0.56 29.09 8.05
N SER A 239 1.66 28.50 8.44
CA SER A 239 1.71 27.40 9.38
C SER A 239 1.15 27.92 10.72
N ARG A 240 -0.16 27.89 10.87
CA ARG A 240 -0.81 28.00 12.17
C ARG A 240 -0.56 26.69 12.91
N ARG A 241 0.64 26.56 13.49
CA ARG A 241 0.78 25.75 14.69
C ARG A 241 -0.05 26.48 15.75
N ALA A 242 -1.24 25.96 16.02
CA ALA A 242 -1.92 26.27 17.26
C ALA A 242 -0.96 25.79 18.37
N ARG A 243 -0.28 26.72 19.07
CA ARG A 243 0.28 26.44 20.37
C ARG A 243 -0.91 26.20 21.29
N PRO A 244 -1.00 25.09 21.98
CA PRO A 244 -1.85 25.01 23.14
C PRO A 244 -1.22 25.92 24.21
N ASP A 245 -1.99 26.89 24.70
CA ASP A 245 -1.74 27.61 25.94
C ASP A 245 -1.97 26.68 27.14
#